data_d61a26658e15ba1830537add74f9289f
#
_entry.id   d61a26658e15ba1830537add74f9289f
#
_cell.length_a   1.000
_cell.length_b   1.000
_cell.length_c   1.000
_cell.angle_alpha   90.00
_cell.angle_beta   90.00
_cell.angle_gamma   90.00
#
_symmetry.space_group_name_H-M   'P 1'
#
loop_
_entity.id
_entity.type
_entity.pdbx_description
1 polymer ?
#
loop_
_entity_poly.entity_id
_entity_poly.type
_entity_poly.pdbx_seq_one_letter_code
_entity_poly.pdbx_strand_id
1 'polypeptide(L)'
;MVLKVESVSDGSDTVFKLSGRIESEDVQGLKAQIDGRTRGLVLDLEQVRLVDLDAVHFLAVCETKGIKLRHCPQYVQQWILSEKPRIRELE
;
A
#
# COMPACT_ATOMS: atom_id res chain seq x y z
N MET A 1 14.54 5.67 -8.02
CA MET A 1 14.51 5.01 -7.96
C MET A 1 14.14 4.45 -7.28
N VAL A 2 13.51 4.41 -6.18
CA VAL A 2 13.29 3.42 -6.28
C VAL A 2 12.64 2.87 -5.14
N LEU A 3 11.66 2.06 -5.40
CA LEU A 3 10.93 1.33 -4.39
C LEU A 3 11.66 0.04 -4.09
N LYS A 4 11.87 -0.22 -2.81
CA LYS A 4 12.44 -1.46 -2.36
C LYS A 4 11.36 -2.22 -1.60
N VAL A 5 11.20 -3.50 -1.91
CA VAL A 5 10.20 -4.35 -1.26
C VAL A 5 10.91 -5.52 -0.60
N GLU A 6 10.62 -5.71 0.68
CA GLU A 6 11.20 -6.81 1.44
C GLU A 6 10.07 -7.61 2.06
N SER A 7 10.04 -8.91 1.82
CA SER A 7 8.99 -9.79 2.32
C SER A 7 9.46 -10.50 3.57
N VAL A 8 8.66 -10.41 4.63
CA VAL A 8 8.98 -11.03 5.92
C VAL A 8 7.76 -11.80 6.39
N SER A 9 7.97 -13.00 6.93
CA SER A 9 6.90 -13.75 7.55
C SER A 9 6.78 -13.36 9.01
N ASP A 10 5.54 -13.16 9.46
CA ASP A 10 5.29 -12.81 10.85
C ASP A 10 4.10 -13.64 11.31
N GLY A 11 4.35 -14.80 11.89
CA GLY A 11 3.30 -15.72 12.27
C GLY A 11 2.61 -16.26 11.03
N SER A 12 1.30 -16.08 10.95
CA SER A 12 0.54 -16.50 9.77
C SER A 12 0.43 -15.37 8.75
N ASP A 13 0.98 -14.20 9.06
CA ASP A 13 0.89 -13.05 8.17
C ASP A 13 2.15 -12.90 7.34
N THR A 14 2.02 -12.26 6.19
CA THR A 14 3.15 -11.86 5.37
C THR A 14 3.22 -10.35 5.39
N VAL A 15 4.40 -9.81 5.72
CA VAL A 15 4.62 -8.38 5.78
C VAL A 15 5.52 -7.98 4.63
N PHE A 16 5.05 -7.05 3.80
CA PHE A 16 5.87 -6.44 2.76
C PHE A 16 6.35 -5.10 3.31
N LYS A 17 7.65 -5.00 3.56
CA LYS A 17 8.24 -3.74 4.00
C LYS A 17 8.64 -2.95 2.77
N LEU A 18 7.98 -1.82 2.59
CA LEU A 18 8.21 -0.96 1.45
C LEU A 18 9.10 0.20 1.87
N SER A 19 10.08 0.53 1.05
CA SER A 19 11.01 1.63 1.35
C SER A 19 11.18 2.51 0.13
N GLY A 20 11.34 3.80 0.37
CA GLY A 20 11.64 4.75 -0.68
C GLY A 20 10.41 5.40 -1.25
N ARG A 21 10.28 5.40 -2.55
CA ARG A 21 9.17 6.05 -3.24
C ARG A 21 8.25 5.03 -3.84
N ILE A 22 6.95 5.26 -3.71
CA ILE A 22 5.96 4.46 -4.40
C ILE A 22 5.35 5.36 -5.46
N GLU A 23 5.66 5.07 -6.73
CA GLU A 23 5.21 5.86 -7.85
C GLU A 23 4.30 5.03 -8.74
N SER A 24 3.62 5.70 -9.67
CA SER A 24 2.65 5.01 -10.53
C SER A 24 3.28 3.85 -11.27
N GLU A 25 4.55 3.98 -11.67
CA GLU A 25 5.21 2.90 -12.39
C GLU A 25 5.47 1.69 -11.50
N ASP A 26 5.47 1.89 -10.17
CA ASP A 26 5.69 0.79 -9.22
C ASP A 26 4.41 0.04 -8.90
N VAL A 27 3.27 0.68 -9.12
CA VAL A 27 1.98 0.14 -8.72
C VAL A 27 1.71 -1.19 -9.41
N GLN A 28 2.04 -1.30 -10.69
CA GLN A 28 1.81 -2.54 -11.43
C GLN A 28 2.60 -3.70 -10.84
N GLY A 29 3.86 -3.46 -10.51
CA GLY A 29 4.69 -4.49 -9.91
C GLY A 29 4.17 -4.91 -8.55
N LEU A 30 3.72 -3.93 -7.75
CA LEU A 30 3.16 -4.24 -6.45
C LEU A 30 1.87 -5.04 -6.58
N LYS A 31 1.01 -4.66 -7.50
CA LYS A 31 -0.23 -5.40 -7.75
C LYS A 31 0.07 -6.85 -8.08
N ALA A 32 1.06 -7.08 -8.92
CA ALA A 32 1.41 -8.44 -9.32
C ALA A 32 1.89 -9.25 -8.12
N GLN A 33 2.66 -8.64 -7.23
CA GLN A 33 3.15 -9.34 -6.06
C GLN A 33 2.05 -9.62 -5.04
N ILE A 34 1.08 -8.72 -4.95
CA ILE A 34 0.00 -8.83 -3.98
C ILE A 34 -1.12 -9.73 -4.48
N ASP A 35 -1.29 -9.81 -5.79
CA ASP A 35 -2.40 -10.51 -6.39
C ASP A 35 -2.52 -11.92 -5.84
N GLY A 36 -3.69 -12.25 -5.33
CA GLY A 36 -3.95 -13.55 -4.72
C GLY A 36 -3.48 -13.69 -3.30
N ARG A 37 -2.90 -12.64 -2.72
CA ARG A 37 -2.34 -12.70 -1.38
C ARG A 37 -2.97 -11.67 -0.46
N THR A 38 -4.24 -11.37 -0.63
CA THR A 38 -4.86 -10.32 0.17
C THR A 38 -5.10 -10.77 1.61
N ARG A 39 -5.22 -12.09 1.83
CA ARG A 39 -5.47 -12.59 3.16
C ARG A 39 -4.18 -12.66 3.95
N GLY A 40 -4.17 -12.05 5.14
CA GLY A 40 -3.01 -12.07 6.01
C GLY A 40 -1.83 -11.26 5.48
N LEU A 41 -2.09 -10.28 4.61
CA LEU A 41 -1.04 -9.46 4.06
C LEU A 41 -1.01 -8.11 4.78
N VAL A 42 0.18 -7.67 5.12
CA VAL A 42 0.40 -6.37 5.75
C VAL A 42 1.43 -5.62 4.91
N LEU A 43 1.16 -4.35 4.65
CA LEU A 43 2.12 -3.48 4.00
C LEU A 43 2.69 -2.54 5.06
N ASP A 44 3.99 -2.62 5.27
CA ASP A 44 4.67 -1.77 6.25
C ASP A 44 5.26 -0.58 5.51
N LEU A 45 4.79 0.59 5.86
CA LEU A 45 5.12 1.83 5.16
C LEU A 45 6.07 2.71 5.96
N GLU A 46 6.68 2.17 7.00
CA GLU A 46 7.51 2.96 7.88
C GLU A 46 8.65 3.67 7.15
N GLN A 47 9.22 3.03 6.16
CA GLN A 47 10.36 3.56 5.42
C GLN A 47 9.96 4.24 4.11
N VAL A 48 8.66 4.39 3.85
CA VAL A 48 8.20 5.05 2.65
C VAL A 48 8.37 6.55 2.82
N ARG A 49 8.99 7.19 1.83
CA ARG A 49 9.29 8.61 1.88
C ARG A 49 8.39 9.46 1.00
N LEU A 50 7.90 8.87 -0.08
CA LEU A 50 7.10 9.62 -1.03
C LEU A 50 6.12 8.70 -1.73
N VAL A 51 4.92 9.20 -1.96
CA VAL A 51 3.91 8.50 -2.76
C VAL A 51 3.32 9.50 -3.74
N ASP A 52 2.90 9.02 -4.92
CA ASP A 52 2.16 9.88 -5.83
C ASP A 52 0.68 9.49 -5.77
N LEU A 53 -0.13 10.17 -6.59
CA LEU A 53 -1.56 9.97 -6.54
C LEU A 53 -1.97 8.53 -6.85
N ASP A 54 -1.35 7.93 -7.86
CA ASP A 54 -1.67 6.55 -8.21
C ASP A 54 -1.31 5.59 -7.09
N ALA A 55 -0.20 5.86 -6.39
CA ALA A 55 0.19 5.05 -5.26
C ALA A 55 -0.83 5.16 -4.14
N VAL A 56 -1.32 6.38 -3.89
CA VAL A 56 -2.33 6.59 -2.85
C VAL A 56 -3.60 5.82 -3.19
N HIS A 57 -4.04 5.88 -4.43
CA HIS A 57 -5.22 5.14 -4.87
C HIS A 57 -5.01 3.64 -4.70
N PHE A 58 -3.82 3.17 -5.04
CA PHE A 58 -3.49 1.76 -4.87
C PHE A 58 -3.58 1.34 -3.40
N LEU A 59 -3.01 2.15 -2.51
CA LEU A 59 -3.04 1.85 -1.09
C LEU A 59 -4.47 1.87 -0.54
N ALA A 60 -5.28 2.81 -1.01
CA ALA A 60 -6.67 2.88 -0.59
C ALA A 60 -7.43 1.62 -1.01
N VAL A 61 -7.19 1.15 -2.23
CA VAL A 61 -7.82 -0.07 -2.72
C VAL A 61 -7.35 -1.27 -1.89
N CYS A 62 -6.07 -1.32 -1.54
CA CYS A 62 -5.55 -2.39 -0.71
C CYS A 62 -6.30 -2.46 0.63
N GLU A 63 -6.54 -1.30 1.23
CA GLU A 63 -7.28 -1.27 2.49
C GLU A 63 -8.69 -1.80 2.33
N THR A 64 -9.35 -1.46 1.24
CA THR A 64 -10.71 -1.94 1.03
C THR A 64 -10.75 -3.45 0.82
N LYS A 65 -9.64 -4.04 0.40
CA LYS A 65 -9.55 -5.48 0.20
C LYS A 65 -9.12 -6.23 1.46
N GLY A 66 -8.96 -5.51 2.57
CA GLY A 66 -8.60 -6.13 3.83
C GLY A 66 -7.11 -6.20 4.11
N ILE A 67 -6.28 -5.62 3.24
CA ILE A 67 -4.84 -5.56 3.49
C ILE A 67 -4.57 -4.48 4.51
N LYS A 68 -3.80 -4.81 5.55
CA LYS A 68 -3.49 -3.84 6.58
C LYS A 68 -2.31 -2.99 6.18
N LEU A 69 -2.40 -1.70 6.50
CA LEU A 69 -1.29 -0.76 6.31
C LEU A 69 -0.70 -0.46 7.68
N ARG A 70 0.59 -0.76 7.84
CA ARG A 70 1.27 -0.60 9.13
C ARG A 70 2.25 0.56 9.03
N HIS A 71 2.35 1.35 10.11
CA HIS A 71 3.28 2.47 10.19
C HIS A 71 3.10 3.45 9.02
N CYS A 72 1.86 3.66 8.61
CA CYS A 72 1.57 4.56 7.49
C CYS A 72 1.87 6.00 7.92
N PRO A 73 2.70 6.73 7.16
CA PRO A 73 2.95 8.13 7.48
C PRO A 73 1.66 8.92 7.54
N GLN A 74 1.61 9.90 8.44
CA GLN A 74 0.39 10.63 8.68
C GLN A 74 -0.14 11.33 7.42
N TYR A 75 0.75 11.91 6.62
CA TYR A 75 0.28 12.61 5.43
C TYR A 75 -0.30 11.63 4.41
N VAL A 76 0.22 10.41 4.38
CA VAL A 76 -0.32 9.38 3.50
C VAL A 76 -1.68 8.93 3.98
N GLN A 77 -1.83 8.75 5.30
CA GLN A 77 -3.12 8.37 5.88
C GLN A 77 -4.19 9.39 5.53
N GLN A 78 -3.87 10.67 5.68
CA GLN A 78 -4.83 11.71 5.40
C GLN A 78 -5.17 11.77 3.91
N TRP A 79 -4.19 11.54 3.08
CA TRP A 79 -4.41 11.52 1.64
C TRP A 79 -5.33 10.35 1.26
N ILE A 80 -5.09 9.18 1.85
CA ILE A 80 -5.93 8.01 1.60
C ILE A 80 -7.36 8.28 2.05
N LEU A 81 -7.54 8.87 3.21
CA LEU A 81 -8.87 9.19 3.71
C LEU A 81 -9.58 10.16 2.78
N SER A 82 -8.83 11.09 2.22
CA SER A 82 -9.38 12.07 1.29
C SER A 82 -9.87 11.40 0.01
N GLU A 83 -9.20 10.34 -0.43
CA GLU A 83 -9.56 9.67 -1.69
C GLU A 83 -10.64 8.60 -1.52
N LYS A 84 -10.75 8.03 -0.33
CA LYS A 84 -11.71 6.93 -0.10
C LYS A 84 -13.16 7.31 -0.38
N PRO A 85 -13.64 8.46 0.09
CA PRO A 85 -15.03 8.83 -0.22
C PRO A 85 -15.29 8.92 -1.72
N ARG A 86 -14.30 9.42 -2.45
CA ARG A 86 -14.42 9.54 -3.90
C ARG A 86 -14.51 8.17 -4.57
N ILE A 87 -13.68 7.24 -4.12
CA ILE A 87 -13.70 5.88 -4.62
C ILE A 87 -15.04 5.24 -4.34
N ARG A 88 -15.57 5.46 -3.13
CA ARG A 88 -16.84 4.88 -2.74
C ARG A 88 -17.99 5.41 -3.57
N GLU A 89 -17.93 6.68 -3.93
CA GLU A 89 -18.99 7.29 -4.70
C GLU A 89 -19.08 6.71 -6.11
N LEU A 90 -17.99 6.18 -6.61
CA LEU A 90 -17.98 5.61 -7.94
C LEU A 90 -18.60 4.23 -8.01
N GLU A 91 -18.90 3.67 -6.85
CA GLU A 91 -19.59 2.38 -6.80
C GLU A 91 -21.09 2.62 -6.88
#